data_7a220e3a1e69dbdb3188cf198d926a60
#
_entry.id   7a220e3a1e69dbdb3188cf198d926a60
#
_cell.length_a   1.000
_cell.length_b   1.000
_cell.length_c   1.000
_cell.angle_alpha   90.00
_cell.angle_beta   90.00
_cell.angle_gamma   90.00
#
_symmetry.space_group_name_H-M   'P 1'
#
loop_
_entity.id
_entity.type
_entity.pdbx_description
1 polymer ?
#
loop_
_entity_poly.entity_id
_entity_poly.type
_entity_poly.pdbx_seq_one_letter_code
_entity_poly.pdbx_strand_id
1 'polypeptide(L)'
;PILGFICFRFFYCLEAGNDFQTFKSETGQFKTNPNVAPTLQPLQIMSQGPLSITLQITMADNGGESVFDVGFYYKEENGKEEKLSISTIEKSFYTYRIGNLKQETVYTIQAYAKNTVGESRSDDYTFQTKQAIVLTQAGTLSEAIDEKEMFQFEELAISGPLNGTDMRVIREMLGRDLQGNETYGKLASLNLSDAKILEGGLSYNLNRYTVTDKITYGLFADCSRLKELYLPDETTIVEENAFKNCTSLHTIHIPVNTHKVY
;
A
#
# COMPACT_ATOMS: atom_id res chain seq x y z
N PRO A 1 -43.57 -5.92 -7.93
CA PRO A 1 -43.93 -4.96 -6.92
C PRO A 1 -43.08 -3.72 -7.15
N ILE A 2 -43.74 -2.64 -7.53
CA ILE A 2 -43.17 -1.32 -7.75
C ILE A 2 -42.79 -0.79 -6.37
N LEU A 3 -41.48 -0.67 -6.07
CA LEU A 3 -41.04 0.10 -4.91
C LEU A 3 -41.36 1.57 -5.20
N GLY A 4 -42.46 2.03 -4.60
CA GLY A 4 -42.84 3.41 -4.66
C GLY A 4 -41.82 4.27 -3.94
N PHE A 5 -41.24 5.24 -4.64
CA PHE A 5 -40.43 6.28 -4.05
C PHE A 5 -41.31 7.09 -3.09
N ILE A 6 -41.08 6.96 -1.78
CA ILE A 6 -41.71 7.81 -0.78
C ILE A 6 -41.00 9.15 -0.80
N CYS A 7 -41.60 10.12 -1.44
CA CYS A 7 -41.08 11.50 -1.43
C CYS A 7 -41.76 12.25 -0.26
N PHE A 8 -40.99 12.59 0.76
CA PHE A 8 -41.48 13.44 1.85
C PHE A 8 -41.41 14.90 1.42
N ARG A 9 -42.56 15.59 1.50
CA ARG A 9 -42.66 17.04 1.41
C ARG A 9 -42.78 17.60 2.82
N PHE A 10 -41.85 18.47 3.19
CA PHE A 10 -41.90 19.19 4.45
C PHE A 10 -42.35 20.63 4.20
N PHE A 11 -43.16 21.12 5.10
CA PHE A 11 -43.63 22.50 5.11
C PHE A 11 -42.97 23.21 6.29
N TYR A 12 -42.45 24.40 6.07
CA TYR A 12 -41.95 25.24 7.14
C TYR A 12 -42.53 26.62 7.07
N CYS A 13 -42.69 27.25 8.22
CA CYS A 13 -43.10 28.62 8.36
C CYS A 13 -42.26 29.22 9.50
N LEU A 14 -41.70 30.39 9.23
CA LEU A 14 -41.01 31.14 10.28
C LEU A 14 -41.99 32.06 10.96
N GLU A 15 -41.96 32.06 12.28
CA GLU A 15 -42.78 32.92 13.11
C GLU A 15 -41.86 33.85 13.93
N ALA A 16 -42.10 35.14 13.89
CA ALA A 16 -41.42 36.15 14.69
C ALA A 16 -42.44 37.12 15.23
N GLY A 17 -42.34 37.45 16.51
CA GLY A 17 -43.29 38.37 17.15
C GLY A 17 -42.68 39.12 18.33
N ASN A 18 -43.42 40.11 18.81
CA ASN A 18 -43.13 40.83 20.04
C ASN A 18 -44.47 40.94 20.83
N ASP A 19 -44.46 41.64 21.96
CA ASP A 19 -45.62 41.78 22.86
C ASP A 19 -46.87 42.39 22.18
N PHE A 20 -46.73 42.98 21.01
CA PHE A 20 -47.79 43.66 20.28
C PHE A 20 -48.21 42.97 18.99
N GLN A 21 -47.34 42.25 18.32
CA GLN A 21 -47.65 41.71 17.00
C GLN A 21 -46.78 40.49 16.66
N THR A 22 -47.41 39.47 16.02
CA THR A 22 -46.74 38.29 15.51
C THR A 22 -46.80 38.31 13.97
N PHE A 23 -45.67 38.06 13.35
CA PHE A 23 -45.54 37.93 11.90
C PHE A 23 -45.19 36.48 11.55
N LYS A 24 -45.82 35.94 10.53
CA LYS A 24 -45.49 34.63 9.94
C LYS A 24 -45.04 34.81 8.51
N SER A 25 -44.01 34.09 8.14
CA SER A 25 -43.62 34.01 6.74
C SER A 25 -44.65 33.24 5.92
N GLU A 26 -44.55 33.34 4.61
CA GLU A 26 -45.24 32.39 3.73
C GLU A 26 -44.69 30.98 4.00
N THR A 27 -45.54 29.98 3.78
CA THR A 27 -45.17 28.59 3.93
C THR A 27 -44.27 28.17 2.76
N GLY A 28 -43.06 27.78 3.06
CA GLY A 28 -42.14 27.20 2.09
C GLY A 28 -42.25 25.69 2.01
N GLN A 29 -41.89 25.13 0.90
CA GLN A 29 -41.78 23.69 0.69
C GLN A 29 -40.38 23.34 0.24
N PHE A 30 -39.85 22.25 0.76
CA PHE A 30 -38.64 21.66 0.21
C PHE A 30 -38.84 20.15 0.01
N LYS A 31 -38.11 19.59 -0.93
CA LYS A 31 -38.12 18.17 -1.24
C LYS A 31 -36.77 17.61 -0.89
N THR A 32 -36.75 16.59 -0.04
CA THR A 32 -35.51 15.83 0.20
C THR A 32 -35.25 14.89 -0.97
N ASN A 33 -34.02 14.76 -1.35
CA ASN A 33 -33.63 13.69 -2.26
C ASN A 33 -33.79 12.34 -1.55
N PRO A 34 -34.24 11.29 -2.26
CA PRO A 34 -34.23 9.95 -1.70
C PRO A 34 -32.85 9.51 -1.33
N ASN A 35 -32.68 8.73 -0.27
CA ASN A 35 -31.41 8.08 0.05
C ASN A 35 -31.07 7.09 -1.06
N VAL A 36 -29.79 6.99 -1.36
CA VAL A 36 -29.22 6.14 -2.43
C VAL A 36 -28.04 5.33 -1.90
N ALA A 37 -27.54 4.40 -2.70
CA ALA A 37 -26.28 3.73 -2.40
C ALA A 37 -25.12 4.75 -2.33
N PRO A 38 -24.07 4.49 -1.57
CA PRO A 38 -22.88 5.36 -1.50
C PRO A 38 -22.27 5.59 -2.87
N THR A 39 -21.49 6.64 -3.03
CA THR A 39 -20.66 6.85 -4.22
C THR A 39 -19.18 6.91 -3.84
N LEU A 40 -18.33 6.34 -4.68
CA LEU A 40 -16.89 6.28 -4.48
C LEU A 40 -16.18 7.19 -5.49
N GLN A 41 -15.05 7.77 -5.07
CA GLN A 41 -14.07 8.32 -5.99
C GLN A 41 -13.37 7.18 -6.75
N PRO A 42 -12.74 7.45 -7.90
CA PRO A 42 -11.89 6.47 -8.57
C PRO A 42 -10.88 5.86 -7.61
N LEU A 43 -10.67 4.53 -7.72
CA LEU A 43 -9.72 3.80 -6.91
C LEU A 43 -8.31 4.35 -7.09
N GLN A 44 -7.63 4.66 -6.00
CA GLN A 44 -6.26 5.16 -6.03
C GLN A 44 -5.27 4.06 -5.66
N ILE A 45 -4.21 3.94 -6.45
CA ILE A 45 -3.11 3.02 -6.21
C ILE A 45 -2.02 3.79 -5.47
N MET A 46 -1.77 3.39 -4.23
CA MET A 46 -0.77 4.04 -3.37
C MET A 46 0.61 3.43 -3.59
N SER A 47 0.69 2.10 -3.69
CA SER A 47 1.91 1.37 -4.06
C SER A 47 1.56 0.01 -4.67
N GLN A 48 2.48 -0.54 -5.46
CA GLN A 48 2.39 -1.89 -5.99
C GLN A 48 3.72 -2.59 -5.77
N GLY A 49 3.71 -3.58 -4.90
CA GLY A 49 4.82 -4.51 -4.69
C GLY A 49 4.78 -5.68 -5.67
N PRO A 50 5.80 -6.54 -5.63
CA PRO A 50 5.84 -7.75 -6.47
C PRO A 50 4.66 -8.68 -6.20
N LEU A 51 4.26 -8.87 -4.95
CA LEU A 51 3.19 -9.77 -4.51
C LEU A 51 2.12 -9.06 -3.68
N SER A 52 2.00 -7.76 -3.81
CA SER A 52 1.02 -6.96 -3.08
C SER A 52 0.59 -5.71 -3.85
N ILE A 53 -0.50 -5.13 -3.38
CA ILE A 53 -0.95 -3.81 -3.82
C ILE A 53 -1.55 -3.06 -2.63
N THR A 54 -1.20 -1.79 -2.48
CA THR A 54 -1.79 -0.88 -1.50
C THR A 54 -2.73 0.09 -2.19
N LEU A 55 -3.96 0.12 -1.75
CA LEU A 55 -5.07 0.82 -2.38
C LEU A 55 -5.70 1.79 -1.41
N GLN A 56 -6.25 2.89 -1.93
CA GLN A 56 -7.06 3.82 -1.15
C GLN A 56 -8.45 3.96 -1.76
N ILE A 57 -9.47 3.77 -0.91
CA ILE A 57 -10.88 4.08 -1.20
C ILE A 57 -11.16 5.46 -0.62
N THR A 58 -11.75 6.34 -1.41
CA THR A 58 -12.29 7.62 -0.94
C THR A 58 -13.79 7.66 -1.21
N MET A 59 -14.56 7.94 -0.19
CA MET A 59 -16.02 8.10 -0.31
C MET A 59 -16.33 9.50 -0.84
N ALA A 60 -17.07 9.57 -1.93
CA ALA A 60 -17.56 10.84 -2.48
C ALA A 60 -18.83 11.30 -1.80
N ASP A 61 -19.76 10.36 -1.54
CA ASP A 61 -21.03 10.63 -0.87
C ASP A 61 -21.51 9.34 -0.17
N ASN A 62 -22.10 9.45 1.02
CA ASN A 62 -22.65 8.31 1.75
C ASN A 62 -24.08 7.93 1.31
N GLY A 63 -24.66 8.70 0.40
CA GLY A 63 -26.01 8.47 -0.11
C GLY A 63 -27.13 8.87 0.84
N GLY A 64 -26.84 9.70 1.85
CA GLY A 64 -27.80 10.12 2.87
C GLY A 64 -28.01 9.11 4.01
N GLU A 65 -27.25 8.02 4.04
CA GLU A 65 -27.29 6.95 5.04
C GLU A 65 -25.90 6.58 5.54
N SER A 66 -25.81 6.05 6.76
CA SER A 66 -24.53 5.56 7.30
C SER A 66 -24.03 4.36 6.51
N VAL A 67 -22.78 4.45 6.05
CA VAL A 67 -22.08 3.33 5.45
C VAL A 67 -21.63 2.39 6.56
N PHE A 68 -21.88 1.09 6.41
CA PHE A 68 -21.54 0.09 7.43
C PHE A 68 -20.58 -1.00 6.94
N ASP A 69 -20.28 -1.07 5.63
CA ASP A 69 -19.34 -2.03 5.06
C ASP A 69 -18.62 -1.37 3.89
N VAL A 70 -17.28 -1.37 3.94
CA VAL A 70 -16.38 -0.91 2.88
C VAL A 70 -15.25 -1.90 2.70
N GLY A 71 -14.68 -1.97 1.51
CA GLY A 71 -13.56 -2.86 1.24
C GLY A 71 -13.31 -3.09 -0.23
N PHE A 72 -12.83 -4.28 -0.54
CA PHE A 72 -12.44 -4.67 -1.88
C PHE A 72 -13.04 -6.02 -2.26
N TYR A 73 -13.39 -6.13 -3.53
CA TYR A 73 -13.52 -7.40 -4.24
C TYR A 73 -12.27 -7.57 -5.09
N TYR A 74 -11.67 -8.74 -5.05
CA TYR A 74 -10.55 -9.05 -5.92
C TYR A 74 -10.62 -10.51 -6.40
N LYS A 75 -10.08 -10.77 -7.56
CA LYS A 75 -10.04 -12.11 -8.17
C LYS A 75 -8.83 -12.27 -9.08
N GLU A 76 -8.33 -13.49 -9.17
CA GLU A 76 -7.46 -13.94 -10.27
C GLU A 76 -8.27 -13.96 -11.58
N GLU A 77 -7.60 -13.87 -12.73
CA GLU A 77 -8.24 -13.78 -14.05
C GLU A 77 -9.35 -14.85 -14.27
N ASN A 78 -9.10 -16.08 -13.82
CA ASN A 78 -10.06 -17.19 -13.90
C ASN A 78 -10.51 -17.70 -12.52
N GLY A 79 -10.28 -16.91 -11.48
CA GLY A 79 -10.55 -17.26 -10.10
C GLY A 79 -11.95 -16.85 -9.62
N LYS A 80 -12.27 -17.28 -8.41
CA LYS A 80 -13.45 -16.78 -7.71
C LYS A 80 -13.19 -15.39 -7.15
N GLU A 81 -14.23 -14.57 -7.14
CA GLU A 81 -14.18 -13.27 -6.47
C GLU A 81 -14.10 -13.48 -4.95
N GLU A 82 -13.11 -12.86 -4.35
CA GLU A 82 -12.92 -12.80 -2.90
C GLU A 82 -13.32 -11.43 -2.39
N LYS A 83 -13.95 -11.38 -1.22
CA LYS A 83 -14.38 -10.15 -0.57
C LYS A 83 -13.52 -9.89 0.66
N LEU A 84 -12.98 -8.68 0.73
CA LEU A 84 -12.23 -8.18 1.87
C LEU A 84 -12.94 -6.97 2.45
N SER A 85 -13.42 -7.08 3.70
CA SER A 85 -14.10 -5.99 4.40
C SER A 85 -13.13 -5.30 5.37
N ILE A 86 -13.22 -3.97 5.43
CA ILE A 86 -12.44 -3.14 6.36
C ILE A 86 -13.29 -2.88 7.60
N SER A 87 -12.78 -3.25 8.78
CA SER A 87 -13.53 -3.26 10.03
C SER A 87 -13.78 -1.91 10.70
N THR A 88 -13.12 -0.83 10.26
CA THR A 88 -13.22 0.49 10.89
C THR A 88 -13.83 1.50 9.92
N ILE A 89 -15.08 1.90 10.15
CA ILE A 89 -15.87 2.74 9.23
C ILE A 89 -16.15 4.09 9.89
N GLU A 90 -15.16 4.96 9.96
CA GLU A 90 -15.35 6.34 10.51
C GLU A 90 -14.58 7.42 9.74
N LYS A 91 -14.05 7.08 8.56
CA LYS A 91 -13.18 7.99 7.79
C LYS A 91 -13.77 8.27 6.41
N SER A 92 -13.38 9.40 5.83
CA SER A 92 -13.69 9.73 4.44
C SER A 92 -12.85 8.94 3.43
N PHE A 93 -11.73 8.35 3.87
CA PHE A 93 -10.87 7.49 3.05
C PHE A 93 -10.31 6.31 3.87
N TYR A 94 -10.01 5.23 3.18
CA TYR A 94 -9.48 3.98 3.74
C TYR A 94 -8.33 3.49 2.88
N THR A 95 -7.17 3.29 3.50
CA THR A 95 -6.02 2.69 2.84
C THR A 95 -5.87 1.25 3.31
N TYR A 96 -5.70 0.33 2.37
CA TYR A 96 -5.55 -1.09 2.67
C TYR A 96 -4.53 -1.75 1.74
N ARG A 97 -3.72 -2.65 2.29
CA ARG A 97 -2.75 -3.45 1.56
C ARG A 97 -3.25 -4.90 1.39
N ILE A 98 -3.40 -5.33 0.16
CA ILE A 98 -3.66 -6.73 -0.20
C ILE A 98 -2.30 -7.35 -0.51
N GLY A 99 -1.87 -8.32 0.30
CA GLY A 99 -0.57 -9.00 0.17
C GLY A 99 -0.71 -10.50 -0.01
N ASN A 100 0.44 -11.18 -0.08
CA ASN A 100 0.53 -12.62 -0.29
C ASN A 100 -0.18 -13.10 -1.56
N LEU A 101 -0.16 -12.28 -2.59
CA LEU A 101 -0.71 -12.61 -3.89
C LEU A 101 0.20 -13.64 -4.59
N LYS A 102 -0.35 -14.47 -5.46
CA LYS A 102 0.43 -15.43 -6.25
C LYS A 102 1.31 -14.69 -7.24
N GLN A 103 2.48 -15.23 -7.53
CA GLN A 103 3.42 -14.69 -8.50
C GLN A 103 2.86 -14.79 -9.93
N GLU A 104 3.28 -13.87 -10.80
CA GLU A 104 3.00 -13.87 -12.24
C GLU A 104 1.50 -14.02 -12.58
N THR A 105 0.64 -13.54 -11.68
CA THR A 105 -0.80 -13.72 -11.74
C THR A 105 -1.50 -12.39 -11.99
N VAL A 106 -2.45 -12.39 -12.91
CA VAL A 106 -3.29 -11.22 -13.19
C VAL A 106 -4.44 -11.18 -12.19
N TYR A 107 -4.59 -10.03 -11.54
CA TYR A 107 -5.67 -9.75 -10.60
C TYR A 107 -6.53 -8.59 -11.09
N THR A 108 -7.83 -8.70 -10.87
CA THR A 108 -8.80 -7.60 -11.02
C THR A 108 -9.34 -7.24 -9.66
N ILE A 109 -9.38 -5.95 -9.33
CA ILE A 109 -9.82 -5.39 -8.05
C ILE A 109 -10.88 -4.33 -8.27
N GLN A 110 -11.91 -4.31 -7.41
CA GLN A 110 -12.89 -3.25 -7.26
C GLN A 110 -12.97 -2.82 -5.81
N ALA A 111 -13.05 -1.52 -5.54
CA ALA A 111 -13.49 -1.02 -4.23
C ALA A 111 -15.01 -1.11 -4.12
N TYR A 112 -15.53 -1.28 -2.91
CA TYR A 112 -16.97 -1.21 -2.66
C TYR A 112 -17.27 -0.44 -1.37
N ALA A 113 -18.49 0.13 -1.33
CA ALA A 113 -19.08 0.70 -0.13
C ALA A 113 -20.59 0.36 -0.08
N LYS A 114 -21.10 0.12 1.12
CA LYS A 114 -22.48 -0.33 1.34
C LYS A 114 -23.15 0.43 2.46
N ASN A 115 -24.38 0.88 2.21
CA ASN A 115 -25.33 1.41 3.20
C ASN A 115 -26.62 0.58 3.20
N THR A 116 -27.64 1.02 3.93
CA THR A 116 -28.94 0.33 4.01
C THR A 116 -29.71 0.30 2.69
N VAL A 117 -29.42 1.23 1.77
CA VAL A 117 -30.10 1.33 0.46
C VAL A 117 -29.45 0.42 -0.58
N GLY A 118 -28.12 0.27 -0.55
CA GLY A 118 -27.43 -0.55 -1.54
C GLY A 118 -25.91 -0.56 -1.41
N GLU A 119 -25.29 -1.25 -2.36
CA GLU A 119 -23.84 -1.34 -2.52
C GLU A 119 -23.43 -0.69 -3.85
N SER A 120 -22.36 0.06 -3.82
CA SER A 120 -21.69 0.58 -5.02
C SER A 120 -20.29 0.04 -5.12
N ARG A 121 -19.79 -0.13 -6.36
CA ARG A 121 -18.44 -0.58 -6.66
C ARG A 121 -17.75 0.44 -7.56
N SER A 122 -16.42 0.50 -7.46
CA SER A 122 -15.58 1.22 -8.41
C SER A 122 -15.49 0.48 -9.75
N ASP A 123 -14.92 1.14 -10.75
CA ASP A 123 -14.45 0.47 -11.96
C ASP A 123 -13.39 -0.58 -11.62
N ASP A 124 -13.21 -1.53 -12.55
CA ASP A 124 -12.17 -2.57 -12.46
C ASP A 124 -10.78 -1.95 -12.56
N TYR A 125 -9.92 -2.34 -11.65
CA TYR A 125 -8.48 -2.13 -11.76
C TYR A 125 -7.78 -3.47 -11.93
N THR A 126 -7.02 -3.63 -13.01
CA THR A 126 -6.31 -4.88 -13.34
C THR A 126 -4.81 -4.65 -13.27
N PHE A 127 -4.08 -5.58 -12.64
CA PHE A 127 -2.62 -5.57 -12.56
C PHE A 127 -2.09 -7.00 -12.55
N GLN A 128 -0.80 -7.14 -12.87
CA GLN A 128 -0.10 -8.43 -12.79
C GLN A 128 0.98 -8.36 -11.71
N THR A 129 1.01 -9.37 -10.86
CA THR A 129 2.10 -9.59 -9.89
C THR A 129 3.36 -10.02 -10.61
N LYS A 130 4.52 -9.79 -9.97
CA LYS A 130 5.83 -10.13 -10.52
C LYS A 130 6.42 -11.37 -9.85
N GLN A 131 7.46 -11.92 -10.45
CA GLN A 131 8.27 -12.94 -9.80
C GLN A 131 9.05 -12.32 -8.63
N ALA A 132 9.13 -13.05 -7.52
CA ALA A 132 9.90 -12.65 -6.35
C ALA A 132 10.48 -13.87 -5.64
N ILE A 133 11.61 -13.71 -4.96
CA ILE A 133 12.09 -14.69 -3.98
C ILE A 133 11.27 -14.52 -2.71
N VAL A 134 10.55 -15.55 -2.31
CA VAL A 134 9.71 -15.53 -1.11
C VAL A 134 10.44 -16.23 0.03
N LEU A 135 10.79 -15.46 1.06
CA LEU A 135 11.42 -15.98 2.28
C LEU A 135 10.37 -16.17 3.37
N THR A 136 10.41 -17.30 4.03
CA THR A 136 9.58 -17.61 5.19
C THR A 136 10.32 -17.38 6.51
N GLN A 137 11.66 -17.29 6.45
CA GLN A 137 12.53 -17.06 7.59
C GLN A 137 13.66 -16.08 7.21
N ALA A 138 13.96 -15.15 8.10
CA ALA A 138 15.08 -14.24 7.92
C ALA A 138 16.44 -14.98 8.04
N GLY A 139 17.39 -14.59 7.22
CA GLY A 139 18.74 -15.18 7.19
C GLY A 139 18.90 -16.33 6.20
N THR A 140 17.87 -16.62 5.37
CA THR A 140 17.87 -17.78 4.46
C THR A 140 17.97 -17.43 2.97
N LEU A 141 18.25 -16.17 2.62
CA LEU A 141 18.33 -15.74 1.22
C LEU A 141 19.39 -16.54 0.43
N SER A 142 20.53 -16.83 1.03
CA SER A 142 21.59 -17.64 0.38
C SER A 142 21.18 -19.09 0.11
N GLU A 143 20.17 -19.61 0.81
CA GLU A 143 19.63 -20.94 0.58
C GLU A 143 18.59 -20.95 -0.53
N ALA A 144 17.95 -19.79 -0.76
CA ALA A 144 16.90 -19.61 -1.76
C ALA A 144 17.46 -19.26 -3.16
N ILE A 145 18.74 -18.96 -3.29
CA ILE A 145 19.42 -18.59 -4.54
C ILE A 145 20.51 -19.59 -4.85
N ASP A 146 20.56 -20.08 -6.10
CA ASP A 146 21.70 -20.88 -6.55
C ASP A 146 22.96 -20.01 -6.52
N GLU A 147 24.03 -20.50 -5.88
CA GLU A 147 25.31 -19.80 -5.73
C GLU A 147 25.91 -19.36 -7.08
N LYS A 148 25.66 -20.13 -8.16
CA LYS A 148 26.15 -19.81 -9.50
C LYS A 148 25.37 -18.69 -10.17
N GLU A 149 24.11 -18.48 -9.77
CA GLU A 149 23.21 -17.47 -10.31
C GLU A 149 23.27 -16.17 -9.51
N MET A 150 23.70 -16.21 -8.24
CA MET A 150 23.67 -15.10 -7.30
C MET A 150 24.23 -13.79 -7.91
N PHE A 151 25.33 -13.87 -8.67
CA PHE A 151 25.97 -12.70 -9.28
C PHE A 151 25.47 -12.38 -10.71
N GLN A 152 24.48 -13.10 -11.22
CA GLN A 152 23.92 -12.87 -12.54
C GLN A 152 22.64 -12.02 -12.52
N PHE A 153 21.99 -11.88 -11.38
CA PHE A 153 20.81 -11.05 -11.24
C PHE A 153 21.13 -9.59 -11.55
N GLU A 154 20.40 -8.99 -12.47
CA GLU A 154 20.39 -7.54 -12.73
C GLU A 154 19.20 -6.88 -12.03
N GLU A 155 18.09 -7.61 -11.88
CA GLU A 155 16.89 -7.21 -11.17
C GLU A 155 16.50 -8.31 -10.17
N LEU A 156 16.05 -7.90 -8.99
CA LEU A 156 15.61 -8.83 -7.94
C LEU A 156 14.46 -8.23 -7.15
N ALA A 157 13.43 -9.04 -6.92
CA ALA A 157 12.38 -8.74 -5.96
C ALA A 157 12.40 -9.79 -4.84
N ILE A 158 12.25 -9.34 -3.59
CA ILE A 158 12.22 -10.21 -2.42
C ILE A 158 10.98 -9.90 -1.60
N SER A 159 10.31 -10.94 -1.13
CA SER A 159 9.17 -10.87 -0.22
C SER A 159 9.47 -11.66 1.05
N GLY A 160 8.97 -11.19 2.20
CA GLY A 160 9.15 -11.84 3.49
C GLY A 160 10.26 -11.24 4.36
N PRO A 161 10.61 -11.91 5.49
CA PRO A 161 11.52 -11.36 6.48
C PRO A 161 12.98 -11.40 6.02
N LEU A 162 13.70 -10.31 6.27
CA LEU A 162 15.14 -10.14 6.00
C LEU A 162 15.86 -9.70 7.28
N ASN A 163 17.09 -10.15 7.50
CA ASN A 163 17.96 -9.65 8.55
C ASN A 163 19.38 -9.33 8.02
N GLY A 164 20.34 -9.07 8.91
CA GLY A 164 21.70 -8.72 8.54
C GLY A 164 22.40 -9.76 7.69
N THR A 165 22.09 -11.05 7.84
CA THR A 165 22.65 -12.14 7.02
C THR A 165 22.20 -12.01 5.58
N ASP A 166 20.91 -11.74 5.34
CA ASP A 166 20.36 -11.55 4.01
C ASP A 166 20.89 -10.26 3.37
N MET A 167 20.97 -9.18 4.16
CA MET A 167 21.48 -7.90 3.69
C MET A 167 22.96 -7.99 3.28
N ARG A 168 23.75 -8.87 3.88
CA ARG A 168 25.11 -9.16 3.42
C ARG A 168 25.11 -9.75 2.01
N VAL A 169 24.27 -10.77 1.77
CA VAL A 169 24.13 -11.40 0.44
C VAL A 169 23.65 -10.37 -0.59
N ILE A 170 22.65 -9.57 -0.25
CA ILE A 170 22.15 -8.50 -1.15
C ILE A 170 23.26 -7.51 -1.48
N ARG A 171 24.09 -7.11 -0.51
CA ARG A 171 25.22 -6.20 -0.77
C ARG A 171 26.26 -6.83 -1.71
N GLU A 172 26.56 -8.11 -1.55
CA GLU A 172 27.47 -8.83 -2.45
C GLU A 172 26.91 -8.88 -3.87
N MET A 173 25.61 -9.08 -4.03
CA MET A 173 24.92 -9.00 -5.33
C MET A 173 24.94 -7.57 -5.91
N LEU A 174 24.93 -6.54 -5.06
CA LEU A 174 25.04 -5.12 -5.42
C LEU A 174 26.50 -4.67 -5.67
N GLY A 175 27.46 -5.59 -5.58
CA GLY A 175 28.87 -5.33 -5.90
C GLY A 175 29.74 -4.98 -4.71
N ARG A 176 29.35 -5.24 -3.46
CA ARG A 176 30.14 -4.93 -2.25
C ARG A 176 30.10 -6.04 -1.21
N ASP A 177 31.27 -6.52 -0.80
CA ASP A 177 31.40 -7.48 0.30
C ASP A 177 31.30 -6.80 1.69
N LEU A 178 31.50 -7.60 2.74
CA LEU A 178 31.48 -7.15 4.12
C LEU A 178 32.56 -6.10 4.43
N GLN A 179 33.71 -6.18 3.79
CA GLN A 179 34.87 -5.29 3.95
C GLN A 179 34.77 -4.05 3.05
N GLY A 180 33.78 -3.99 2.16
CA GLY A 180 33.61 -2.92 1.18
C GLY A 180 34.39 -3.14 -0.13
N ASN A 181 35.03 -4.32 -0.33
CA ASN A 181 35.66 -4.66 -1.57
C ASN A 181 34.61 -4.91 -2.67
N GLU A 182 35.07 -4.79 -3.93
CA GLU A 182 34.22 -5.10 -5.08
C GLU A 182 33.97 -6.60 -5.21
N THR A 183 32.68 -6.94 -5.55
CA THR A 183 32.28 -8.29 -5.94
C THR A 183 31.87 -8.32 -7.41
N TYR A 184 31.57 -9.52 -7.92
CA TYR A 184 31.09 -9.71 -9.29
C TYR A 184 29.57 -9.44 -9.43
N GLY A 185 28.87 -9.02 -8.36
CA GLY A 185 27.45 -8.74 -8.36
C GLY A 185 27.04 -7.73 -9.44
N LYS A 186 25.95 -8.00 -10.13
CA LYS A 186 25.40 -7.19 -11.24
C LYS A 186 24.08 -6.52 -10.91
N LEU A 187 23.56 -6.76 -9.70
CA LEU A 187 22.24 -6.28 -9.28
C LEU A 187 22.18 -4.75 -9.38
N ALA A 188 21.20 -4.26 -10.12
CA ALA A 188 20.99 -2.85 -10.38
C ALA A 188 19.60 -2.36 -9.98
N SER A 189 18.59 -3.23 -10.03
CA SER A 189 17.23 -2.93 -9.57
C SER A 189 16.83 -3.90 -8.45
N LEU A 190 16.45 -3.36 -7.29
CA LEU A 190 16.10 -4.15 -6.12
C LEU A 190 14.72 -3.70 -5.59
N ASN A 191 13.77 -4.64 -5.54
CA ASN A 191 12.45 -4.39 -4.99
C ASN A 191 12.27 -5.15 -3.66
N LEU A 192 12.22 -4.40 -2.56
CA LEU A 192 11.99 -4.88 -1.20
C LEU A 192 10.62 -4.46 -0.64
N SER A 193 9.71 -3.92 -1.44
CA SER A 193 8.43 -3.39 -0.94
C SER A 193 7.60 -4.44 -0.18
N ASP A 194 7.69 -5.71 -0.56
CA ASP A 194 7.04 -6.84 0.11
C ASP A 194 7.94 -7.53 1.16
N ALA A 195 9.14 -7.01 1.37
CA ALA A 195 10.04 -7.53 2.40
C ALA A 195 9.84 -6.79 3.73
N LYS A 196 10.30 -7.40 4.81
CA LYS A 196 10.36 -6.81 6.14
C LYS A 196 11.75 -6.93 6.73
N ILE A 197 12.40 -5.81 7.00
CA ILE A 197 13.69 -5.83 7.69
C ILE A 197 13.46 -6.09 9.18
N LEU A 198 14.14 -7.08 9.70
CA LEU A 198 14.17 -7.45 11.12
C LEU A 198 15.57 -7.22 11.70
N GLU A 199 15.65 -6.94 12.97
CA GLU A 199 16.93 -6.97 13.70
C GLU A 199 17.50 -8.38 13.76
N GLY A 200 18.83 -8.50 13.89
CA GLY A 200 19.53 -9.77 14.07
C GLY A 200 20.30 -10.21 12.84
N GLY A 201 20.70 -11.49 12.84
CA GLY A 201 21.59 -12.06 11.83
C GLY A 201 23.04 -11.58 11.97
N LEU A 202 23.83 -11.78 10.90
CA LEU A 202 25.22 -11.34 10.84
C LEU A 202 25.31 -9.84 10.51
N SER A 203 26.47 -9.22 10.78
CA SER A 203 26.72 -7.85 10.32
C SER A 203 26.70 -7.77 8.79
N TYR A 204 26.02 -6.78 8.25
CA TYR A 204 25.96 -6.56 6.79
C TYR A 204 27.15 -5.73 6.26
N ASN A 205 27.78 -4.95 7.13
CA ASN A 205 28.94 -4.11 6.85
C ASN A 205 29.67 -3.86 8.18
N LEU A 206 30.96 -4.00 8.25
CA LEU A 206 31.88 -3.78 9.40
C LEU A 206 31.18 -3.43 10.75
N ASN A 207 30.73 -4.43 11.51
CA ASN A 207 30.01 -4.27 12.79
C ASN A 207 28.69 -3.48 12.71
N ARG A 208 28.05 -3.45 11.56
CA ARG A 208 26.71 -2.87 11.35
C ARG A 208 25.68 -3.98 11.26
N TYR A 209 24.55 -3.78 11.94
CA TYR A 209 23.46 -4.73 12.05
C TYR A 209 22.14 -4.08 11.64
N THR A 210 21.22 -4.89 11.14
CA THR A 210 19.87 -4.43 10.84
C THR A 210 19.10 -4.11 12.11
N VAL A 211 18.19 -3.16 11.99
CA VAL A 211 17.19 -2.80 13.00
C VAL A 211 15.82 -2.89 12.35
N THR A 212 14.84 -3.42 13.08
CA THR A 212 13.49 -3.64 12.55
C THR A 212 12.91 -2.35 11.96
N ASP A 213 12.38 -2.48 10.74
CA ASP A 213 11.68 -1.43 9.97
C ASP A 213 12.53 -0.16 9.73
N LYS A 214 13.88 -0.31 9.68
CA LYS A 214 14.79 0.80 9.38
C LYS A 214 15.77 0.46 8.27
N ILE A 215 16.04 1.47 7.46
CA ILE A 215 17.21 1.49 6.58
C ILE A 215 18.34 2.13 7.37
N THR A 216 19.17 1.28 7.96
CA THR A 216 20.18 1.66 8.93
C THR A 216 21.40 2.32 8.27
N TYR A 217 22.25 2.96 9.07
CA TYR A 217 23.46 3.64 8.64
C TYR A 217 24.31 2.78 7.69
N GLY A 218 24.54 3.27 6.48
CA GLY A 218 25.39 2.63 5.49
C GLY A 218 24.86 1.30 4.94
N LEU A 219 23.57 0.99 5.07
CA LEU A 219 22.99 -0.29 4.63
C LEU A 219 23.28 -0.58 3.16
N PHE A 220 23.18 0.42 2.30
CA PHE A 220 23.50 0.34 0.88
C PHE A 220 24.77 1.16 0.49
N ALA A 221 25.53 1.64 1.48
CA ALA A 221 26.71 2.46 1.18
C ALA A 221 27.65 1.75 0.22
N ASP A 222 28.21 2.54 -0.70
CA ASP A 222 29.15 2.14 -1.76
C ASP A 222 28.59 1.18 -2.83
N CYS A 223 27.28 0.88 -2.81
CA CYS A 223 26.61 0.07 -3.83
C CYS A 223 26.42 0.90 -5.11
N SER A 224 27.52 1.20 -5.79
CA SER A 224 27.57 2.12 -6.95
C SER A 224 26.81 1.61 -8.18
N ARG A 225 26.47 0.32 -8.24
CA ARG A 225 25.70 -0.30 -9.34
C ARG A 225 24.19 -0.18 -9.16
N LEU A 226 23.73 0.05 -7.92
CA LEU A 226 22.30 0.20 -7.61
C LEU A 226 21.73 1.42 -8.35
N LYS A 227 20.73 1.20 -9.19
CA LYS A 227 20.06 2.21 -10.01
C LYS A 227 18.67 2.53 -9.50
N GLU A 228 17.95 1.50 -9.08
CA GLU A 228 16.56 1.60 -8.62
C GLU A 228 16.36 0.77 -7.37
N LEU A 229 15.65 1.35 -6.39
CA LEU A 229 15.37 0.69 -5.11
C LEU A 229 13.94 0.99 -4.65
N TYR A 230 13.19 -0.05 -4.35
CA TYR A 230 11.94 0.01 -3.61
C TYR A 230 12.20 -0.41 -2.17
N LEU A 231 12.01 0.51 -1.23
CA LEU A 231 12.14 0.21 0.20
C LEU A 231 10.97 -0.62 0.71
N PRO A 232 11.17 -1.42 1.79
CA PRO A 232 10.07 -2.12 2.44
C PRO A 232 8.94 -1.18 2.84
N ASP A 233 7.68 -1.56 2.59
CA ASP A 233 6.49 -0.74 2.88
C ASP A 233 6.38 -0.35 4.37
N GLU A 234 6.98 -1.12 5.28
CA GLU A 234 7.01 -0.86 6.71
C GLU A 234 8.21 0.02 7.16
N THR A 235 9.03 0.51 6.23
CA THR A 235 10.18 1.39 6.57
C THR A 235 9.71 2.65 7.26
N THR A 236 10.21 2.89 8.47
CA THR A 236 9.87 4.06 9.28
C THR A 236 10.94 5.15 9.26
N ILE A 237 12.21 4.75 9.17
CA ILE A 237 13.37 5.66 9.21
C ILE A 237 14.41 5.23 8.17
N VAL A 238 14.97 6.22 7.48
CA VAL A 238 16.19 6.09 6.67
C VAL A 238 17.29 6.87 7.38
N GLU A 239 18.34 6.17 7.82
CA GLU A 239 19.44 6.76 8.59
C GLU A 239 20.49 7.40 7.67
N GLU A 240 21.37 8.22 8.27
CA GLU A 240 22.48 8.89 7.60
C GLU A 240 23.36 7.89 6.82
N ASN A 241 23.88 8.35 5.69
CA ASN A 241 24.78 7.59 4.84
C ASN A 241 24.22 6.23 4.36
N ALA A 242 22.93 5.96 4.53
CA ALA A 242 22.31 4.72 4.07
C ALA A 242 22.62 4.42 2.59
N PHE A 243 22.68 5.47 1.77
CA PHE A 243 22.96 5.42 0.32
C PHE A 243 24.25 6.15 -0.07
N LYS A 244 25.18 6.33 0.87
CA LYS A 244 26.47 7.00 0.56
C LYS A 244 27.16 6.32 -0.60
N ASN A 245 27.63 7.12 -1.58
CA ASN A 245 28.34 6.66 -2.78
C ASN A 245 27.56 5.68 -3.68
N CYS A 246 26.22 5.65 -3.60
CA CYS A 246 25.38 4.97 -4.58
C CYS A 246 25.29 5.81 -5.87
N THR A 247 26.38 5.92 -6.61
CA THR A 247 26.55 6.92 -7.70
C THR A 247 25.65 6.68 -8.91
N SER A 248 25.08 5.49 -9.06
CA SER A 248 24.15 5.17 -10.14
C SER A 248 22.66 5.28 -9.70
N LEU A 249 22.39 5.47 -8.41
CA LEU A 249 21.03 5.50 -7.88
C LEU A 249 20.30 6.76 -8.36
N HIS A 250 19.30 6.56 -9.17
CA HIS A 250 18.49 7.65 -9.75
C HIS A 250 17.00 7.54 -9.37
N THR A 251 16.55 6.36 -8.90
CA THR A 251 15.17 6.13 -8.49
C THR A 251 15.13 5.41 -7.15
N ILE A 252 14.44 6.01 -6.18
CA ILE A 252 14.16 5.40 -4.90
C ILE A 252 12.68 5.58 -4.55
N HIS A 253 12.00 4.47 -4.27
CA HIS A 253 10.62 4.45 -3.83
C HIS A 253 10.58 4.36 -2.30
N ILE A 254 10.24 5.49 -1.66
CA ILE A 254 10.15 5.62 -0.21
C ILE A 254 8.69 5.46 0.20
N PRO A 255 8.37 4.55 1.14
CA PRO A 255 7.00 4.34 1.59
C PRO A 255 6.42 5.56 2.30
N VAL A 256 5.10 5.72 2.21
CA VAL A 256 4.36 6.82 2.86
C VAL A 256 4.49 6.83 4.39
N ASN A 257 4.81 5.67 4.99
CA ASN A 257 5.01 5.53 6.43
C ASN A 257 6.39 6.00 6.90
N THR A 258 7.31 6.32 5.99
CA THR A 258 8.64 6.84 6.33
C THR A 258 8.51 8.28 6.82
N HIS A 259 8.73 8.49 8.10
CA HIS A 259 8.56 9.81 8.71
C HIS A 259 9.89 10.51 9.00
N LYS A 260 11.03 9.87 8.70
CA LYS A 260 12.36 10.47 8.87
C LYS A 260 13.36 9.94 7.84
N VAL A 261 13.98 10.87 7.13
CA VAL A 261 15.09 10.63 6.18
C VAL A 261 16.20 11.61 6.55
N TYR A 262 17.43 11.11 6.75
CA TYR A 262 18.61 11.90 7.13
C TYR A 262 19.57 12.15 5.96
#